data_fb50c4763cb3ce75ee1b8446dedbb9e5
#
_entry.id   fb50c4763cb3ce75ee1b8446dedbb9e5
#
_cell.length_a   1.000
_cell.length_b   1.000
_cell.length_c   1.000
_cell.angle_alpha   90.00
_cell.angle_beta   90.00
_cell.angle_gamma   90.00
#
_symmetry.space_group_name_H-M   'P 1'
#
loop_
_entity.id
_entity.type
_entity.pdbx_description
1 polymer ?
#
loop_
_entity_poly.entity_id
_entity_poly.type
_entity_poly.pdbx_seq_one_letter_code
_entity_poly.pdbx_strand_id
1 'polypeptide(L)'
;MVQPTVCTKDDDELAGALYAVVLRLARLPVDEPVDKAGLAVLHETRRLGTIRPSDLAAQMRLDLSTISRHLRSLEKQGMIARTADPDDARAQRISITTSGADVLKRMMDHRAAVIREAIAHWPERDRADLRQLLRRLGDDLSVLSRLSVAAEPVASTANQEPAPAEEMAEKS
;
A
#
# COMPACT_ATOMS: atom_id res chain seq x y z
N MET A 1 -16.14 -19.41 -11.93
CA MET A 1 -15.36 -20.52 -11.37
C MET A 1 -13.99 -20.44 -12.03
N VAL A 2 -13.01 -19.76 -11.37
CA VAL A 2 -11.63 -19.66 -11.87
C VAL A 2 -10.96 -20.99 -11.56
N GLN A 3 -10.59 -21.74 -12.60
CA GLN A 3 -9.80 -22.96 -12.42
C GLN A 3 -8.45 -22.58 -11.80
N PRO A 4 -7.93 -23.35 -10.82
CA PRO A 4 -6.60 -23.13 -10.32
C PRO A 4 -5.62 -23.33 -11.47
N THR A 5 -4.96 -22.25 -11.88
CA THR A 5 -3.84 -22.31 -12.83
C THR A 5 -2.78 -23.17 -12.17
N VAL A 6 -2.44 -24.29 -12.80
CA VAL A 6 -1.31 -25.14 -12.35
C VAL A 6 -0.06 -24.28 -12.45
N CYS A 7 0.51 -23.91 -11.30
CA CYS A 7 1.77 -23.17 -11.24
C CYS A 7 2.87 -24.04 -11.83
N THR A 8 3.56 -23.56 -12.83
CA THR A 8 4.67 -24.27 -13.44
C THR A 8 5.97 -23.88 -12.74
N LYS A 9 7.02 -24.70 -12.86
CA LYS A 9 8.34 -24.36 -12.33
C LYS A 9 8.85 -23.02 -12.88
N ASP A 10 8.54 -22.74 -14.13
CA ASP A 10 8.93 -21.49 -14.79
C ASP A 10 8.20 -20.27 -14.17
N ASP A 11 6.94 -20.44 -13.72
CA ASP A 11 6.19 -19.38 -13.03
C ASP A 11 6.79 -19.07 -11.65
N ASP A 12 7.25 -20.10 -10.93
CA ASP A 12 7.94 -19.93 -9.65
C ASP A 12 9.29 -19.22 -9.82
N GLU A 13 10.05 -19.56 -10.85
CA GLU A 13 11.33 -18.91 -11.19
C GLU A 13 11.09 -17.43 -11.56
N LEU A 14 10.05 -17.13 -12.36
CA LEU A 14 9.66 -15.77 -12.70
C LEU A 14 9.27 -14.95 -11.46
N ALA A 15 8.43 -15.52 -10.60
CA ALA A 15 8.01 -14.87 -9.35
C ALA A 15 9.21 -14.58 -8.45
N GLY A 16 10.12 -15.56 -8.31
CA GLY A 16 11.35 -15.40 -7.54
C GLY A 16 12.28 -14.31 -8.08
N ALA A 17 12.45 -14.25 -9.40
CA ALA A 17 13.26 -13.22 -10.07
C ALA A 17 12.66 -11.83 -9.85
N LEU A 18 11.35 -11.68 -10.04
CA LEU A 18 10.64 -10.41 -9.82
C LEU A 18 10.78 -9.96 -8.36
N TYR A 19 10.56 -10.88 -7.40
CA TYR A 19 10.68 -10.58 -5.98
C TYR A 19 12.10 -10.14 -5.60
N ALA A 20 13.12 -10.79 -6.15
CA ALA A 20 14.52 -10.40 -5.95
C ALA A 20 14.81 -8.97 -6.45
N VAL A 21 14.25 -8.58 -7.60
CA VAL A 21 14.36 -7.20 -8.12
C VAL A 21 13.67 -6.21 -7.18
N VAL A 22 12.45 -6.51 -6.74
CA VAL A 22 11.69 -5.65 -5.79
C VAL A 22 12.48 -5.44 -4.51
N LEU A 23 13.06 -6.52 -3.93
CA LEU A 23 13.87 -6.41 -2.72
C LEU A 23 15.14 -5.58 -2.92
N ARG A 24 15.80 -5.70 -4.07
CA ARG A 24 16.98 -4.88 -4.39
C ARG A 24 16.61 -3.40 -4.50
N LEU A 25 15.54 -3.08 -5.22
CA LEU A 25 15.04 -1.70 -5.32
C LEU A 25 14.61 -1.12 -3.96
N ALA A 26 14.00 -1.95 -3.10
CA ALA A 26 13.61 -1.55 -1.75
C ALA A 26 14.81 -1.27 -0.82
N ARG A 27 16.00 -1.83 -1.12
CA ARG A 27 17.23 -1.60 -0.35
C ARG A 27 18.01 -0.38 -0.81
N LEU A 28 17.66 0.22 -1.94
CA LEU A 28 18.31 1.46 -2.37
C LEU A 28 18.18 2.52 -1.28
N PRO A 29 19.29 3.23 -0.97
CA PRO A 29 19.24 4.31 0.00
C PRO A 29 18.25 5.37 -0.48
N VAL A 30 17.49 5.90 0.46
CA VAL A 30 16.58 7.03 0.22
C VAL A 30 17.13 8.16 1.06
N ASP A 31 17.70 9.15 0.41
CA ASP A 31 18.19 10.38 1.06
C ASP A 31 17.03 11.37 1.19
N GLU A 32 16.02 10.98 1.98
CA GLU A 32 14.82 11.77 2.22
C GLU A 32 14.46 11.71 3.71
N PRO A 33 13.86 12.76 4.25
CA PRO A 33 13.54 12.87 5.68
C PRO A 33 12.43 11.91 6.15
N VAL A 34 11.93 11.04 5.27
CA VAL A 34 10.82 10.12 5.51
C VAL A 34 11.30 8.68 5.39
N ASP A 35 10.89 7.84 6.34
CA ASP A 35 11.17 6.42 6.29
C ASP A 35 10.36 5.71 5.17
N LYS A 36 10.72 4.46 4.88
CA LYS A 36 10.10 3.68 3.80
C LYS A 36 8.58 3.51 3.98
N ALA A 37 8.12 3.36 5.22
CA ALA A 37 6.71 3.20 5.53
C ALA A 37 5.95 4.52 5.32
N GLY A 38 6.52 5.64 5.77
CA GLY A 38 5.98 6.97 5.50
C GLY A 38 5.91 7.30 4.01
N LEU A 39 6.94 6.90 3.23
CA LEU A 39 6.92 7.05 1.77
C LEU A 39 5.80 6.23 1.12
N ALA A 40 5.54 5.01 1.60
CA ALA A 40 4.43 4.20 1.10
C ALA A 40 3.07 4.86 1.40
N VAL A 41 2.89 5.38 2.62
CA VAL A 41 1.68 6.15 3.01
C VAL A 41 1.52 7.39 2.14
N LEU A 42 2.60 8.13 1.91
CA LEU A 42 2.59 9.34 1.08
C LEU A 42 2.25 9.02 -0.38
N HIS A 43 2.81 7.93 -0.93
CA HIS A 43 2.51 7.46 -2.27
C HIS A 43 1.03 7.09 -2.44
N GLU A 44 0.47 6.32 -1.49
CA GLU A 44 -0.95 5.95 -1.54
C GLU A 44 -1.87 7.16 -1.36
N THR A 45 -1.53 8.09 -0.48
CA THR A 45 -2.28 9.36 -0.35
C THR A 45 -2.29 10.14 -1.66
N ARG A 46 -1.16 10.20 -2.39
CA ARG A 46 -1.11 10.82 -3.72
C ARG A 46 -2.00 10.10 -4.73
N ARG A 47 -1.96 8.76 -4.74
CA ARG A 47 -2.72 7.94 -5.69
C ARG A 47 -4.23 8.06 -5.50
N LEU A 48 -4.67 8.11 -4.24
CA LEU A 48 -6.09 8.15 -3.87
C LEU A 48 -6.66 9.57 -3.82
N GLY A 49 -5.79 10.59 -3.81
CA GLY A 49 -6.20 11.99 -3.68
C GLY A 49 -6.60 12.33 -2.24
N THR A 50 -7.68 13.11 -2.08
CA THR A 50 -8.19 13.48 -0.76
C THR A 50 -9.00 12.34 -0.16
N ILE A 51 -8.54 11.78 0.97
CA ILE A 51 -9.07 10.55 1.56
C ILE A 51 -9.16 10.63 3.08
N ARG A 52 -10.07 9.88 3.69
CA ARG A 52 -10.12 9.70 5.15
C ARG A 52 -8.99 8.78 5.64
N PRO A 53 -8.41 9.01 6.83
CA PRO A 53 -7.40 8.12 7.40
C PRO A 53 -7.86 6.65 7.55
N SER A 54 -9.15 6.43 7.87
CA SER A 54 -9.76 5.10 7.95
C SER A 54 -9.73 4.37 6.60
N ASP A 55 -10.07 5.08 5.53
CA ASP A 55 -10.14 4.50 4.20
C ASP A 55 -8.73 4.20 3.66
N LEU A 56 -7.76 5.09 3.98
CA LEU A 56 -6.35 4.83 3.67
C LEU A 56 -5.84 3.59 4.42
N ALA A 57 -6.18 3.44 5.70
CA ALA A 57 -5.81 2.28 6.50
C ALA A 57 -6.38 0.98 5.89
N ALA A 58 -7.64 0.99 5.51
CA ALA A 58 -8.29 -0.15 4.83
C ALA A 58 -7.61 -0.47 3.50
N GLN A 59 -7.31 0.53 2.66
CA GLN A 59 -6.63 0.35 1.37
C GLN A 59 -5.22 -0.24 1.52
N MET A 60 -4.50 0.17 2.55
CA MET A 60 -3.15 -0.32 2.84
C MET A 60 -3.13 -1.60 3.67
N ARG A 61 -4.28 -2.11 4.11
CA ARG A 61 -4.43 -3.26 5.02
C ARG A 61 -3.58 -3.11 6.29
N LEU A 62 -3.62 -1.91 6.86
CA LEU A 62 -2.91 -1.55 8.09
C LEU A 62 -3.90 -1.04 9.14
N ASP A 63 -3.52 -1.17 10.42
CA ASP A 63 -4.30 -0.61 11.50
C ASP A 63 -4.36 0.92 11.44
N LEU A 64 -5.51 1.48 11.77
CA LEU A 64 -5.71 2.93 11.80
C LEU A 64 -4.71 3.63 12.74
N SER A 65 -4.31 2.98 13.83
CA SER A 65 -3.30 3.49 14.77
C SER A 65 -1.93 3.63 14.12
N THR A 66 -1.54 2.66 13.30
CA THR A 66 -0.28 2.67 12.52
C THR A 66 -0.30 3.78 11.47
N ILE A 67 -1.37 3.86 10.69
CA ILE A 67 -1.56 4.94 9.70
C ILE A 67 -1.56 6.30 10.39
N SER A 68 -2.29 6.47 11.49
CA SER A 68 -2.36 7.74 12.22
C SER A 68 -0.99 8.21 12.72
N ARG A 69 -0.10 7.30 13.11
CA ARG A 69 1.27 7.62 13.51
C ARG A 69 2.10 8.14 12.32
N HIS A 70 2.03 7.47 11.17
CA HIS A 70 2.73 7.92 9.97
C HIS A 70 2.17 9.25 9.48
N LEU A 71 0.84 9.43 9.48
CA LEU A 71 0.22 10.69 9.07
C LEU A 71 0.64 11.87 9.96
N ARG A 72 0.73 11.69 11.29
CA ARG A 72 1.25 12.74 12.18
C ARG A 72 2.69 13.12 11.86
N SER A 73 3.54 12.14 11.55
CA SER A 73 4.92 12.39 11.15
C SER A 73 5.00 13.18 9.84
N LEU A 74 4.24 12.76 8.83
CA LEU A 74 4.20 13.43 7.52
C LEU A 74 3.60 14.83 7.60
N GLU A 75 2.59 15.04 8.43
CA GLU A 75 1.99 16.34 8.68
C GLU A 75 2.98 17.28 9.36
N LYS A 76 3.70 16.82 10.41
CA LYS A 76 4.75 17.59 11.08
C LYS A 76 5.86 18.02 10.12
N GLN A 77 6.11 17.23 9.10
CA GLN A 77 7.09 17.53 8.05
C GLN A 77 6.49 18.35 6.89
N GLY A 78 5.22 18.74 6.97
CA GLY A 78 4.53 19.54 5.95
C GLY A 78 4.25 18.80 4.63
N MET A 79 4.29 17.46 4.63
CA MET A 79 4.13 16.66 3.41
C MET A 79 2.67 16.28 3.12
N ILE A 80 1.83 16.31 4.13
CA ILE A 80 0.38 16.19 4.01
C ILE A 80 -0.31 17.35 4.70
N ALA A 81 -1.54 17.63 4.28
CA ALA A 81 -2.46 18.57 4.92
C ALA A 81 -3.72 17.84 5.34
N ARG A 82 -4.35 18.35 6.43
CA ARG A 82 -5.68 17.93 6.88
C ARG A 82 -6.69 19.00 6.55
N THR A 83 -7.86 18.58 6.12
CA THR A 83 -9.03 19.43 5.90
C THR A 83 -10.25 18.81 6.57
N ALA A 84 -11.23 19.62 6.97
CA ALA A 84 -12.49 19.10 7.46
C ALA A 84 -13.16 18.27 6.34
N ASP A 85 -13.81 17.17 6.72
CA ASP A 85 -14.60 16.40 5.78
C ASP A 85 -15.90 17.18 5.47
N PRO A 86 -16.24 17.41 4.18
CA PRO A 86 -17.45 18.16 3.82
C PRO A 86 -18.75 17.47 4.24
N ASP A 87 -18.72 16.14 4.38
CA ASP A 87 -19.89 15.32 4.68
C ASP A 87 -20.03 15.00 6.18
N ASP A 88 -18.94 15.18 6.96
CA ASP A 88 -18.92 14.90 8.39
C ASP A 88 -17.96 15.85 9.12
N ALA A 89 -18.51 16.86 9.79
CA ALA A 89 -17.74 17.88 10.51
C ALA A 89 -16.84 17.31 11.64
N ARG A 90 -17.05 16.06 12.07
CA ARG A 90 -16.21 15.38 13.07
C ARG A 90 -15.05 14.61 12.44
N ALA A 91 -15.08 14.41 11.13
CA ALA A 91 -14.05 13.70 10.39
C ALA A 91 -13.07 14.67 9.71
N GLN A 92 -11.90 14.15 9.41
CA GLN A 92 -10.89 14.86 8.63
C GLN A 92 -10.51 14.05 7.42
N ARG A 93 -10.23 14.75 6.33
CA ARG A 93 -9.58 14.20 5.13
C ARG A 93 -8.13 14.65 5.10
N ILE A 94 -7.31 13.82 4.49
CA ILE A 94 -5.90 14.10 4.25
C ILE A 94 -5.65 14.20 2.75
N SER A 95 -4.71 15.07 2.40
CA SER A 95 -4.21 15.21 1.03
C SER A 95 -2.70 15.46 1.05
N ILE A 96 -2.03 15.10 -0.05
CA ILE A 96 -0.61 15.41 -0.21
C ILE A 96 -0.43 16.91 -0.48
N THR A 97 0.61 17.51 0.09
CA THR A 97 1.03 18.89 -0.22
C THR A 97 1.98 18.91 -1.42
N THR A 98 2.28 20.10 -1.94
CA THR A 98 3.33 20.29 -2.96
C THR A 98 4.67 19.76 -2.46
N SER A 99 5.06 20.05 -1.21
CA SER A 99 6.27 19.52 -0.61
C SER A 99 6.32 17.98 -0.59
N GLY A 100 5.22 17.34 -0.20
CA GLY A 100 5.11 15.88 -0.23
C GLY A 100 5.20 15.30 -1.64
N ALA A 101 4.58 15.95 -2.61
CA ALA A 101 4.67 15.55 -4.01
C ALA A 101 6.09 15.66 -4.57
N ASP A 102 6.84 16.71 -4.19
CA ASP A 102 8.24 16.90 -4.57
C ASP A 102 9.16 15.85 -3.96
N VAL A 103 8.94 15.45 -2.71
CA VAL A 103 9.67 14.33 -2.07
C VAL A 103 9.45 13.03 -2.86
N LEU A 104 8.19 12.70 -3.17
CA LEU A 104 7.90 11.52 -3.99
C LEU A 104 8.54 11.59 -5.36
N LYS A 105 8.51 12.76 -6.00
CA LYS A 105 9.11 12.95 -7.32
C LYS A 105 10.62 12.69 -7.27
N ARG A 106 11.35 13.31 -6.32
CA ARG A 106 12.80 13.09 -6.17
C ARG A 106 13.15 11.63 -5.96
N MET A 107 12.40 10.93 -5.10
CA MET A 107 12.60 9.50 -4.86
C MET A 107 12.39 8.68 -6.15
N MET A 108 11.34 8.98 -6.91
CA MET A 108 11.06 8.26 -8.16
C MET A 108 12.15 8.56 -9.22
N ASP A 109 12.60 9.80 -9.31
CA ASP A 109 13.67 10.21 -10.23
C ASP A 109 14.99 9.50 -9.90
N HIS A 110 15.33 9.41 -8.60
CA HIS A 110 16.51 8.67 -8.14
C HIS A 110 16.44 7.18 -8.52
N ARG A 111 15.33 6.51 -8.22
CA ARG A 111 15.13 5.10 -8.59
C ARG A 111 15.15 4.89 -10.09
N ALA A 112 14.54 5.80 -10.85
CA ALA A 112 14.56 5.75 -12.30
C ALA A 112 16.01 5.93 -12.86
N ALA A 113 16.83 6.76 -12.22
CA ALA A 113 18.25 6.92 -12.60
C ALA A 113 19.03 5.61 -12.39
N VAL A 114 18.88 4.97 -11.22
CA VAL A 114 19.53 3.67 -10.92
C VAL A 114 19.09 2.59 -11.90
N ILE A 115 17.79 2.51 -12.20
CA ILE A 115 17.29 1.52 -13.17
C ILE A 115 17.86 1.79 -14.57
N ARG A 116 17.86 3.06 -15.02
CA ARG A 116 18.43 3.44 -16.33
C ARG A 116 19.91 3.06 -16.43
N GLU A 117 20.68 3.29 -15.39
CA GLU A 117 22.10 2.90 -15.35
C GLU A 117 22.27 1.39 -15.43
N ALA A 118 21.49 0.64 -14.63
CA ALA A 118 21.53 -0.81 -14.59
C ALA A 118 21.25 -1.46 -15.97
N ILE A 119 20.36 -0.88 -16.76
CA ILE A 119 19.97 -1.41 -18.08
C ILE A 119 20.56 -0.63 -19.27
N ALA A 120 21.52 0.29 -19.02
CA ALA A 120 22.09 1.14 -20.08
C ALA A 120 22.75 0.35 -21.20
N HIS A 121 23.34 -0.81 -20.87
CA HIS A 121 24.02 -1.69 -21.81
C HIS A 121 23.08 -2.68 -22.52
N TRP A 122 21.78 -2.69 -22.17
CA TRP A 122 20.83 -3.58 -22.81
C TRP A 122 20.44 -3.08 -24.20
N PRO A 123 20.18 -3.99 -25.15
CA PRO A 123 19.59 -3.63 -26.44
C PRO A 123 18.27 -2.87 -26.27
N GLU A 124 17.97 -1.94 -27.16
CA GLU A 124 16.74 -1.14 -27.10
C GLU A 124 15.47 -2.04 -27.10
N ARG A 125 15.52 -3.13 -27.87
CA ARG A 125 14.43 -4.11 -27.93
C ARG A 125 14.13 -4.68 -26.55
N ASP A 126 15.14 -5.15 -25.83
CA ASP A 126 14.96 -5.77 -24.49
C ASP A 126 14.40 -4.77 -23.48
N ARG A 127 14.83 -3.49 -23.57
CA ARG A 127 14.30 -2.41 -22.74
C ARG A 127 12.83 -2.11 -23.07
N ALA A 128 12.45 -2.17 -24.35
CA ALA A 128 11.08 -1.97 -24.79
C ALA A 128 10.17 -3.13 -24.34
N ASP A 129 10.63 -4.36 -24.52
CA ASP A 129 9.92 -5.58 -24.12
C ASP A 129 9.71 -5.62 -22.60
N LEU A 130 10.73 -5.34 -21.80
CA LEU A 130 10.62 -5.24 -20.35
C LEU A 130 9.58 -4.20 -19.93
N ARG A 131 9.60 -3.01 -20.55
CA ARG A 131 8.63 -1.95 -20.26
C ARG A 131 7.20 -2.40 -20.52
N GLN A 132 6.99 -3.07 -21.65
CA GLN A 132 5.66 -3.57 -22.03
C GLN A 132 5.16 -4.65 -21.07
N LEU A 133 6.02 -5.63 -20.75
CA LEU A 133 5.68 -6.73 -19.83
C LEU A 133 5.39 -6.23 -18.42
N LEU A 134 6.17 -5.29 -17.89
CA LEU A 134 5.93 -4.70 -16.58
C LEU A 134 4.63 -3.89 -16.51
N ARG A 135 4.27 -3.17 -17.59
CA ARG A 135 2.97 -2.48 -17.65
C ARG A 135 1.83 -3.47 -17.59
N ARG A 136 1.86 -4.50 -18.44
CA ARG A 136 0.84 -5.55 -18.47
C ARG A 136 0.68 -6.22 -17.11
N LEU A 137 1.80 -6.62 -16.50
CA LEU A 137 1.78 -7.21 -15.16
C LEU A 137 1.16 -6.26 -14.12
N GLY A 138 1.50 -4.98 -14.16
CA GLY A 138 0.92 -3.97 -13.27
C GLY A 138 -0.59 -3.82 -13.44
N ASP A 139 -1.08 -3.84 -14.67
CA ASP A 139 -2.50 -3.77 -14.98
C ASP A 139 -3.24 -5.01 -14.46
N ASP A 140 -2.71 -6.20 -14.73
CA ASP A 140 -3.28 -7.48 -14.29
C ASP A 140 -3.32 -7.57 -12.75
N LEU A 141 -2.25 -7.19 -12.05
CA LEU A 141 -2.21 -7.12 -10.58
C LEU A 141 -3.22 -6.13 -10.00
N SER A 142 -3.46 -5.01 -10.69
CA SER A 142 -4.46 -4.03 -10.27
C SER A 142 -5.88 -4.58 -10.34
N VAL A 143 -6.17 -5.44 -11.31
CA VAL A 143 -7.47 -6.14 -11.42
C VAL A 143 -7.63 -7.16 -10.29
N LEU A 144 -6.60 -7.99 -10.06
CA LEU A 144 -6.62 -9.01 -9.00
C LEU A 144 -6.78 -8.38 -7.61
N SER A 145 -6.09 -7.28 -7.34
CA SER A 145 -6.22 -6.56 -6.07
C SER A 145 -7.63 -6.05 -5.81
N ARG A 146 -8.31 -5.55 -6.85
CA ARG A 146 -9.72 -5.10 -6.75
C ARG A 146 -10.68 -6.26 -6.50
N LEU A 147 -10.47 -7.40 -7.15
CA LEU A 147 -11.28 -8.60 -6.97
C LEU A 147 -11.12 -9.19 -5.56
N SER A 148 -9.92 -9.19 -5.01
CA SER A 148 -9.66 -9.66 -3.63
C SER A 148 -10.35 -8.79 -2.58
N VAL A 149 -10.43 -7.48 -2.79
CA VAL A 149 -11.15 -6.57 -1.87
C VAL A 149 -12.66 -6.80 -1.93
N ALA A 150 -13.19 -7.18 -3.10
CA ALA A 150 -14.62 -7.44 -3.26
C ALA A 150 -15.05 -8.85 -2.73
N ALA A 151 -14.11 -9.75 -2.49
CA ALA A 151 -14.35 -11.13 -2.11
C ALA A 151 -14.27 -11.42 -0.59
N GLU A 152 -13.89 -10.44 0.25
CA GLU A 152 -13.93 -10.63 1.71
C GLU A 152 -15.37 -10.42 2.22
N PRO A 153 -16.07 -11.49 2.68
CA PRO A 153 -17.33 -11.33 3.38
C PRO A 153 -17.07 -10.62 4.70
N VAL A 154 -17.93 -9.68 5.06
CA VAL A 154 -18.02 -9.05 6.38
C VAL A 154 -18.30 -10.15 7.42
N ALA A 155 -17.28 -10.82 7.89
CA ALA A 155 -17.32 -11.80 8.96
C ALA A 155 -16.67 -11.21 10.20
N SER A 156 -17.40 -10.38 10.91
CA SER A 156 -17.13 -10.14 12.34
C SER A 156 -18.33 -9.52 13.03
N THR A 157 -19.34 -10.36 13.30
CA THR A 157 -20.27 -10.12 14.42
C THR A 157 -20.86 -11.45 14.87
N ALA A 158 -20.08 -12.28 15.52
CA ALA A 158 -20.61 -13.35 16.35
C ALA A 158 -19.50 -13.93 17.23
N ASN A 159 -19.16 -13.24 18.28
CA ASN A 159 -18.65 -13.90 19.48
C ASN A 159 -18.97 -13.00 20.70
N GLN A 160 -20.25 -12.84 20.99
CA GLN A 160 -20.69 -12.58 22.34
C GLN A 160 -20.97 -13.93 22.97
N GLU A 161 -20.01 -14.43 23.68
CA GLU A 161 -20.17 -15.51 24.65
C GLU A 161 -21.13 -15.04 25.73
N PRO A 162 -22.22 -15.77 26.05
CA PRO A 162 -23.07 -15.41 27.16
C PRO A 162 -22.31 -15.70 28.47
N ALA A 163 -22.26 -14.71 29.38
CA ALA A 163 -21.72 -14.84 30.72
C ALA A 163 -22.43 -15.99 31.47
N PRO A 164 -21.68 -16.78 32.30
CA PRO A 164 -22.28 -17.82 33.09
C PRO A 164 -23.16 -17.22 34.18
N ALA A 165 -24.37 -17.76 34.30
CA ALA A 165 -25.29 -17.44 35.35
C ALA A 165 -24.70 -17.89 36.72
N GLU A 166 -24.52 -16.95 37.63
CA GLU A 166 -24.19 -17.26 39.03
C GLU A 166 -25.39 -17.96 39.69
N GLU A 167 -25.13 -19.18 40.05
CA GLU A 167 -25.97 -20.03 40.85
C GLU A 167 -26.01 -19.49 42.31
N MET A 168 -27.09 -18.81 42.66
CA MET A 168 -27.38 -18.46 44.04
C MET A 168 -27.78 -19.73 44.77
N ALA A 169 -26.83 -20.35 45.43
CA ALA A 169 -27.10 -21.42 46.39
C ALA A 169 -27.62 -20.82 47.70
N GLU A 170 -28.83 -21.17 47.96
CA GLU A 170 -29.56 -21.10 49.24
C GLU A 170 -28.80 -21.81 50.35
N LYS A 171 -28.60 -21.15 51.52
CA LYS A 171 -28.44 -21.78 52.81
C LYS A 171 -29.18 -20.99 53.87
N SER A 172 -30.14 -21.67 54.41
CA SER A 172 -30.82 -21.64 55.72
C SER A 172 -30.21 -20.79 56.80
#